data_ab0a7eec5d2ab1270af28719c34e5bbb
#
_entry.id   ab0a7eec5d2ab1270af28719c34e5bbb
#
_cell.length_a   1.000
_cell.length_b   1.000
_cell.length_c   1.000
_cell.angle_alpha   90.00
_cell.angle_beta   90.00
_cell.angle_gamma   90.00
#
_symmetry.space_group_name_H-M   'P 1'
#
loop_
_entity.id
_entity.type
_entity.pdbx_description
1 polymer ?
#
loop_
_entity_poly.entity_id
_entity_poly.type
_entity_poly.pdbx_seq_one_letter_code
_entity_poly.pdbx_strand_id
1 'polypeptide(L)'
;MVELNDAQLVDQIGSGDPGAEAEFFHRMGPRIRLYGLRHLRDSYAADDLTQQVLITTLEALRAGRLREPEKLASFVLGTAA
;
A
#
# COMPACT_ATOMS: atom_id res chain seq x y z
N MET A 1 -5.56 -20.93 -7.26
CA MET A 1 -6.11 -19.67 -6.72
C MET A 1 -5.64 -18.49 -7.55
N VAL A 2 -6.56 -17.66 -7.99
CA VAL A 2 -6.22 -16.51 -8.83
C VAL A 2 -5.82 -15.34 -7.93
N GLU A 3 -4.62 -14.83 -8.13
CA GLU A 3 -4.16 -13.65 -7.41
C GLU A 3 -4.79 -12.40 -7.99
N LEU A 4 -5.26 -11.48 -7.12
CA LEU A 4 -5.82 -10.22 -7.55
C LEU A 4 -4.74 -9.35 -8.17
N ASN A 5 -5.04 -8.74 -9.34
CA ASN A 5 -4.17 -7.69 -9.85
C ASN A 5 -4.41 -6.39 -9.08
N ASP A 6 -3.56 -5.39 -9.30
CA ASP A 6 -3.65 -4.14 -8.55
C ASP A 6 -4.98 -3.43 -8.76
N ALA A 7 -5.54 -3.44 -9.96
CA ALA A 7 -6.84 -2.80 -10.23
C ALA A 7 -7.98 -3.49 -9.47
N GLN A 8 -7.98 -4.83 -9.45
CA GLN A 8 -8.96 -5.60 -8.70
C GLN A 8 -8.84 -5.36 -7.21
N LEU A 9 -7.61 -5.30 -6.71
CA LEU A 9 -7.33 -5.05 -5.30
C LEU A 9 -7.85 -3.67 -4.88
N VAL A 10 -7.57 -2.64 -5.66
CA VAL A 10 -8.04 -1.27 -5.39
C VAL A 10 -9.58 -1.22 -5.38
N ASP A 11 -10.22 -1.87 -6.35
CA ASP A 11 -11.67 -1.92 -6.43
C ASP A 11 -12.29 -2.58 -5.20
N GLN A 12 -11.75 -3.70 -4.76
CA GLN A 12 -12.25 -4.41 -3.59
C GLN A 12 -12.02 -3.64 -2.29
N ILE A 13 -10.92 -2.93 -2.18
CA ILE A 13 -10.67 -2.04 -1.04
C ILE A 13 -11.71 -0.92 -1.00
N GLY A 14 -12.02 -0.34 -2.15
CA GLY A 14 -13.06 0.68 -2.26
C GLY A 14 -14.44 0.18 -1.85
N SER A 15 -14.69 -1.12 -2.01
CA SER A 15 -15.93 -1.77 -1.59
C SER A 15 -15.94 -2.16 -0.11
N GLY A 16 -14.84 -1.96 0.62
CA GLY A 16 -14.76 -2.27 2.04
C GLY A 16 -14.46 -3.74 2.37
N ASP A 17 -13.87 -4.49 1.44
CA ASP A 17 -13.55 -5.91 1.64
C ASP A 17 -12.33 -6.05 2.58
N PRO A 18 -12.50 -6.61 3.81
CA PRO A 18 -11.38 -6.76 4.74
C PRO A 18 -10.28 -7.68 4.22
N GLY A 19 -10.62 -8.68 3.41
CA GLY A 19 -9.64 -9.57 2.81
C GLY A 19 -8.73 -8.83 1.83
N ALA A 20 -9.28 -7.89 1.08
CA ALA A 20 -8.50 -7.05 0.16
C ALA A 20 -7.57 -6.11 0.92
N GLU A 21 -8.00 -5.57 2.05
CA GLU A 21 -7.15 -4.73 2.89
C GLU A 21 -5.96 -5.51 3.44
N ALA A 22 -6.19 -6.73 3.91
CA ALA A 22 -5.13 -7.61 4.39
C ALA A 22 -4.14 -7.95 3.27
N GLU A 23 -4.65 -8.24 2.07
CA GLU A 23 -3.81 -8.51 0.91
C GLU A 23 -2.97 -7.29 0.52
N PHE A 24 -3.55 -6.09 0.60
CA PHE A 24 -2.83 -4.86 0.35
C PHE A 24 -1.64 -4.70 1.30
N PHE A 25 -1.84 -4.91 2.59
CA PHE A 25 -0.78 -4.84 3.59
C PHE A 25 0.30 -5.89 3.33
N HIS A 26 -0.11 -7.11 3.02
CA HIS A 26 0.81 -8.20 2.73
C HIS A 26 1.67 -7.92 1.49
N ARG A 27 1.05 -7.38 0.45
CA ARG A 27 1.70 -7.12 -0.84
C ARG A 27 2.61 -5.89 -0.80
N MET A 28 2.17 -4.81 -0.16
CA MET A 28 2.87 -3.52 -0.19
C MET A 28 3.79 -3.28 0.99
N GLY A 29 3.50 -3.88 2.15
CA GLY A 29 4.31 -3.70 3.34
C GLY A 29 5.80 -3.96 3.13
N PRO A 30 6.19 -5.13 2.60
CA PRO A 30 7.60 -5.43 2.36
C PRO A 30 8.30 -4.45 1.41
N ARG A 31 7.58 -3.95 0.40
CA ARG A 31 8.13 -2.99 -0.57
C ARG A 31 8.40 -1.64 0.09
N ILE A 32 7.47 -1.18 0.91
CA ILE A 32 7.63 0.09 1.64
C ILE A 32 8.77 -0.04 2.64
N ARG A 33 8.83 -1.16 3.35
CA ARG A 33 9.89 -1.40 4.34
C ARG A 33 11.26 -1.40 3.69
N LEU A 34 11.40 -2.06 2.54
CA LEU A 34 12.67 -2.07 1.81
C LEU A 34 13.08 -0.67 1.38
N TYR A 35 12.12 0.11 0.88
CA TYR A 35 12.34 1.51 0.54
C TYR A 35 12.82 2.30 1.77
N GLY A 36 12.16 2.13 2.91
CA GLY A 36 12.52 2.80 4.15
C GLY A 36 13.91 2.41 4.64
N LEU A 37 14.25 1.13 4.58
CA LEU A 37 15.58 0.65 4.98
C LEU A 37 16.70 1.26 4.12
N ARG A 38 16.47 1.40 2.83
CA ARG A 38 17.45 1.99 1.91
C ARG A 38 17.65 3.48 2.15
N HIS A 39 16.58 4.20 2.51
CA HIS A 39 16.62 5.66 2.64
C HIS A 39 16.88 6.12 4.08
N LEU A 40 16.39 5.40 5.07
CA LEU A 40 16.50 5.79 6.48
C LEU A 40 17.63 5.08 7.21
N ARG A 41 18.03 3.90 6.73
CA ARG A 41 19.10 3.07 7.31
C ARG A 41 18.87 2.71 8.79
N ASP A 42 17.61 2.66 9.20
CA ASP A 42 17.18 2.36 10.56
C ASP A 42 15.93 1.50 10.47
N SER A 43 15.98 0.31 11.05
CA SER A 43 14.86 -0.65 10.97
C SER A 43 13.62 -0.15 11.71
N TYR A 44 13.77 0.53 12.84
CA TYR A 44 12.62 1.09 13.56
C TYR A 44 11.95 2.20 12.78
N ALA A 45 12.75 3.09 12.19
CA ALA A 45 12.21 4.16 11.36
C ALA A 45 11.54 3.61 10.10
N ALA A 46 12.11 2.54 9.51
CA ALA A 46 11.51 1.89 8.34
C ALA A 46 10.18 1.23 8.69
N ASP A 47 10.07 0.58 9.84
CA ASP A 47 8.82 -0.04 10.30
C ASP A 47 7.75 1.01 10.56
N ASP A 48 8.12 2.12 11.19
CA ASP A 48 7.19 3.22 11.45
C ASP A 48 6.70 3.87 10.16
N LEU A 49 7.61 4.13 9.22
CA LEU A 49 7.25 4.64 7.90
C LEU A 49 6.30 3.69 7.18
N THR A 50 6.58 2.38 7.24
CA THR A 50 5.75 1.37 6.59
C THR A 50 4.32 1.44 7.11
N GLN A 51 4.12 1.49 8.41
CA GLN A 51 2.79 1.55 9.00
C GLN A 51 2.07 2.85 8.62
N GLN A 52 2.75 3.97 8.68
CA GLN A 52 2.15 5.26 8.31
C GLN A 52 1.72 5.30 6.85
N VAL A 53 2.58 4.82 5.95
CA VAL A 53 2.29 4.81 4.52
C VAL A 53 1.13 3.86 4.21
N LEU A 54 1.11 2.68 4.83
CA LEU A 54 0.01 1.72 4.62
C LEU A 54 -1.33 2.31 5.05
N ILE A 55 -1.39 2.93 6.22
CA ILE A 55 -2.62 3.53 6.73
C ILE A 55 -3.07 4.69 5.86
N THR A 56 -2.16 5.60 5.54
CA THR A 56 -2.47 6.78 4.72
C THR A 56 -2.95 6.37 3.32
N THR A 57 -2.27 5.40 2.72
CA THR A 57 -2.64 4.90 1.40
C THR A 57 -3.98 4.19 1.44
N LEU A 58 -4.22 3.36 2.46
CA LEU A 58 -5.48 2.66 2.60
C LEU A 58 -6.65 3.64 2.71
N GLU A 59 -6.51 4.70 3.49
CA GLU A 59 -7.53 5.74 3.60
C GLU A 59 -7.80 6.40 2.25
N ALA A 60 -6.75 6.68 1.48
CA ALA A 60 -6.89 7.26 0.14
C ALA A 60 -7.61 6.30 -0.81
N LEU A 61 -7.31 5.01 -0.75
CA LEU A 61 -7.96 4.00 -1.58
C LEU A 61 -9.44 3.85 -1.23
N ARG A 62 -9.78 3.88 0.06
CA ARG A 62 -11.17 3.84 0.52
C ARG A 62 -11.95 5.06 0.05
N ALA A 63 -11.29 6.21 -0.05
CA ALA A 63 -11.90 7.45 -0.52
C ALA A 63 -11.93 7.57 -2.05
N GLY A 64 -11.43 6.58 -2.77
CA GLY A 64 -11.43 6.58 -4.22
C GLY A 64 -10.47 7.58 -4.85
N ARG A 65 -9.38 7.92 -4.17
CA ARG A 65 -8.44 8.94 -4.65
C ARG A 65 -7.46 8.46 -5.71
N LEU A 66 -7.30 7.15 -5.86
CA LEU A 66 -6.43 6.60 -6.90
C LEU A 66 -7.23 6.42 -8.19
N ARG A 67 -7.01 7.29 -9.17
CA ARG A 67 -7.76 7.29 -10.44
C ARG A 67 -7.26 6.24 -11.42
N GLU A 68 -6.01 5.85 -11.31
CA GLU A 68 -5.37 4.86 -12.18
C GLU A 68 -4.91 3.68 -11.33
N PRO A 69 -5.81 2.68 -11.09
CA PRO A 69 -5.50 1.58 -10.18
C PRO A 69 -4.26 0.78 -10.54
N GLU A 70 -3.91 0.72 -11.83
CA GLU A 70 -2.71 0.04 -12.30
C GLU A 70 -1.42 0.71 -11.84
N LYS A 71 -1.50 1.94 -11.32
CA LYS A 71 -0.36 2.68 -10.78
C LYS A 71 -0.27 2.60 -9.26
N LEU A 72 -0.86 1.58 -8.66
CA LEU A 72 -0.89 1.44 -7.20
C LEU A 72 0.50 1.51 -6.57
N ALA A 73 1.47 0.76 -7.10
CA ALA A 73 2.83 0.75 -6.54
C ALA A 73 3.47 2.14 -6.55
N SER A 74 3.33 2.87 -7.66
CA SER A 74 3.86 4.24 -7.77
C SER A 74 3.17 5.19 -6.79
N PHE A 75 1.86 5.02 -6.60
CA PHE A 75 1.08 5.82 -5.67
C PHE A 75 1.55 5.60 -4.23
N VAL A 76 1.73 4.33 -3.84
CA VAL A 76 2.19 3.96 -2.50
C VAL A 76 3.59 4.50 -2.23
N LEU A 77 4.53 4.27 -3.14
CA LEU A 77 5.91 4.73 -2.97
C LEU A 77 6.02 6.25 -3.03
N GLY A 78 5.18 6.92 -3.82
CA GLY A 78 5.10 8.37 -3.83
C GLY A 78 4.65 8.94 -2.49
N THR A 79 3.76 8.25 -1.78
CA THR A 79 3.34 8.63 -0.43
C THR A 79 4.50 8.47 0.57
N ALA A 80 5.36 7.48 0.38
CA ALA A 80 6.52 7.22 1.24
C ALA A 80 7.66 8.23 1.02
N ALA A 81 7.73 8.81 -0.17
CA ALA A 81 8.80 9.75 -0.52
C ALA A 81 8.65 11.14 0.23
#